data_4a12750427b442ca9373e3781ba827c2
#
_entry.id   4a12750427b442ca9373e3781ba827c2
#
_cell.length_a   1.000
_cell.length_b   1.000
_cell.length_c   1.000
_cell.angle_alpha   90.00
_cell.angle_beta   90.00
_cell.angle_gamma   90.00
#
_symmetry.space_group_name_H-M   'P 1'
#
loop_
_entity.id
_entity.type
_entity.pdbx_description
1 polymer ?
#
loop_
_entity_poly.entity_id
_entity_poly.type
_entity_poly.pdbx_seq_one_letter_code
_entity_poly.pdbx_strand_id
1 'polypeptide(L)'
;MGQSVRIYQKKQLIFNQLSFRHQDMVKIGTVGVAAMKNRLEVARGPGDAPAKPLTKRYAIYKTRRGKRNRRNLRLTGRMLENFTLRTVTESTAKASLTSRKERIKGWANQKIEPWVVLSPKNQAAVREATRRVLAEAKDRLLVERWLGGRQI
;
A
#
# COMPACT_ATOMS: atom_id res chain seq x y z
N MET A 1 -2.28 19.80 -41.46
CA MET A 1 -1.91 20.09 -40.06
C MET A 1 -3.05 19.93 -39.03
N GLY A 2 -4.32 19.72 -39.40
CA GLY A 2 -5.47 19.70 -38.45
C GLY A 2 -5.72 18.42 -37.68
N GLN A 3 -5.24 17.25 -38.12
CA GLN A 3 -5.57 15.96 -37.45
C GLN A 3 -4.71 15.64 -36.23
N SER A 4 -3.45 16.05 -36.18
CA SER A 4 -2.58 15.79 -35.01
C SER A 4 -3.00 16.58 -33.78
N VAL A 5 -3.49 17.81 -33.95
CA VAL A 5 -3.96 18.67 -32.85
C VAL A 5 -5.23 18.10 -32.19
N ARG A 6 -6.17 17.52 -32.99
CA ARG A 6 -7.38 16.88 -32.44
C ARG A 6 -7.07 15.61 -31.64
N ILE A 7 -6.06 14.82 -32.02
CA ILE A 7 -5.66 13.61 -31.28
C ILE A 7 -5.01 14.00 -29.94
N TYR A 8 -4.18 15.04 -29.93
CA TYR A 8 -3.60 15.56 -28.68
C TYR A 8 -4.63 16.10 -27.73
N GLN A 9 -5.59 16.90 -28.19
CA GLN A 9 -6.69 17.41 -27.37
C GLN A 9 -7.58 16.28 -26.80
N LYS A 10 -7.90 15.25 -27.60
CA LYS A 10 -8.65 14.10 -27.09
C LYS A 10 -7.91 13.32 -26.00
N LYS A 11 -6.58 13.13 -26.14
CA LYS A 11 -5.77 12.51 -25.09
C LYS A 11 -5.72 13.34 -23.82
N GLN A 12 -5.56 14.66 -23.95
CA GLN A 12 -5.55 15.60 -22.81
C GLN A 12 -6.88 15.60 -22.05
N LEU A 13 -8.01 15.63 -22.78
CA LEU A 13 -9.34 15.57 -22.18
C LEU A 13 -9.62 14.25 -21.45
N ILE A 14 -9.12 13.12 -21.95
CA ILE A 14 -9.25 11.82 -21.27
C ILE A 14 -8.45 11.83 -19.97
N PHE A 15 -7.24 12.38 -19.95
CA PHE A 15 -6.44 12.48 -18.72
C PHE A 15 -7.07 13.37 -17.65
N ASN A 16 -7.67 14.49 -18.03
CA ASN A 16 -8.32 15.41 -17.09
C ASN A 16 -9.64 14.83 -16.50
N GLN A 17 -10.19 13.76 -17.10
CA GLN A 17 -11.41 13.08 -16.62
C GLN A 17 -11.12 11.78 -15.87
N LEU A 18 -9.86 11.32 -15.83
CA LEU A 18 -9.44 10.15 -15.08
C LEU A 18 -9.36 10.50 -13.60
N SER A 19 -10.41 10.18 -12.85
CA SER A 19 -10.40 10.21 -11.38
C SER A 19 -10.41 8.79 -10.83
N PHE A 20 -9.67 8.57 -9.75
CA PHE A 20 -9.78 7.34 -8.99
C PHE A 20 -11.10 7.34 -8.22
N ARG A 21 -11.82 6.24 -8.25
CA ARG A 21 -12.96 6.00 -7.38
C ARG A 21 -12.47 5.54 -6.02
N HIS A 22 -13.28 5.67 -4.99
CA HIS A 22 -12.96 5.15 -3.65
C HIS A 22 -12.49 3.69 -3.69
N GLN A 23 -13.16 2.83 -4.47
CA GLN A 23 -12.78 1.42 -4.62
C GLN A 23 -11.40 1.22 -5.25
N ASP A 24 -11.00 2.08 -6.17
CA ASP A 24 -9.69 2.04 -6.82
C ASP A 24 -8.60 2.32 -5.78
N MET A 25 -8.81 3.32 -4.93
CA MET A 25 -7.89 3.65 -3.84
C MET A 25 -7.87 2.58 -2.75
N VAL A 26 -8.98 1.88 -2.49
CA VAL A 26 -9.00 0.70 -1.61
C VAL A 26 -8.12 -0.41 -2.18
N LYS A 27 -8.21 -0.72 -3.48
CA LYS A 27 -7.35 -1.73 -4.14
C LYS A 27 -5.86 -1.38 -3.97
N ILE A 28 -5.48 -0.15 -4.32
CA ILE A 28 -4.09 0.33 -4.23
C ILE A 28 -3.59 0.28 -2.78
N GLY A 29 -4.37 0.79 -1.83
CA GLY A 29 -4.02 0.81 -0.43
C GLY A 29 -3.89 -0.60 0.18
N THR A 30 -4.74 -1.53 -0.22
CA THR A 30 -4.67 -2.94 0.22
C THR A 30 -3.38 -3.59 -0.23
N VAL A 31 -2.95 -3.36 -1.48
CA VAL A 31 -1.64 -3.85 -1.97
C VAL A 31 -0.49 -3.26 -1.15
N GLY A 32 -0.54 -1.96 -0.83
CA GLY A 32 0.46 -1.31 0.02
C GLY A 32 0.55 -1.93 1.42
N VAL A 33 -0.58 -2.16 2.07
CA VAL A 33 -0.64 -2.82 3.40
C VAL A 33 -0.13 -4.25 3.33
N ALA A 34 -0.54 -5.03 2.33
CA ALA A 34 -0.09 -6.41 2.15
C ALA A 34 1.43 -6.48 1.91
N ALA A 35 1.96 -5.64 1.03
CA ALA A 35 3.39 -5.57 0.75
C ALA A 35 4.21 -5.22 2.01
N MET A 36 3.73 -4.29 2.85
CA MET A 36 4.36 -3.95 4.11
C MET A 36 4.33 -5.13 5.11
N LYS A 37 3.19 -5.81 5.25
CA LYS A 37 3.07 -6.99 6.11
C LYS A 37 4.05 -8.08 5.69
N ASN A 38 4.08 -8.41 4.40
CA ASN A 38 4.99 -9.43 3.86
C ASN A 38 6.46 -9.08 4.12
N ARG A 39 6.87 -7.82 3.90
CA ARG A 39 8.22 -7.35 4.21
C ARG A 39 8.57 -7.56 5.68
N LEU A 40 7.67 -7.21 6.58
CA LEU A 40 7.88 -7.34 8.02
C LEU A 40 7.92 -8.81 8.47
N GLU A 41 7.12 -9.68 7.87
CA GLU A 41 7.14 -11.12 8.17
C GLU A 41 8.49 -11.78 7.85
N VAL A 42 9.13 -11.35 6.77
CA VAL A 42 10.47 -11.81 6.41
C VAL A 42 11.60 -11.03 7.09
N ALA A 43 11.24 -10.15 8.04
CA ALA A 43 12.17 -9.32 8.82
C ALA A 43 13.09 -8.46 7.94
N ARG A 44 12.50 -7.72 7.00
CA ARG A 44 13.20 -6.71 6.21
C ARG A 44 12.86 -5.31 6.67
N GLY A 45 13.89 -4.48 6.73
CA GLY A 45 13.81 -3.06 7.09
C GLY A 45 13.28 -2.16 5.95
N PRO A 46 13.25 -0.84 6.15
CA PRO A 46 12.69 0.11 5.19
C PRO A 46 13.42 0.14 3.83
N GLY A 47 14.71 -0.22 3.79
CA GLY A 47 15.51 -0.32 2.56
C GLY A 47 15.50 -1.71 1.91
N ASP A 48 14.59 -2.61 2.29
CA ASP A 48 14.59 -4.04 1.89
C ASP A 48 15.81 -4.85 2.35
N ALA A 49 16.72 -4.25 3.10
CA ALA A 49 17.80 -4.93 3.80
C ALA A 49 17.27 -5.74 4.99
N PRO A 50 18.04 -6.67 5.56
CA PRO A 50 17.66 -7.33 6.80
C PRO A 50 17.35 -6.30 7.90
N ALA A 51 16.28 -6.51 8.64
CA ALA A 51 15.91 -5.63 9.76
C ALA A 51 16.97 -5.70 10.87
N LYS A 52 17.13 -4.60 11.62
CA LYS A 52 18.05 -4.53 12.75
C LYS A 52 17.89 -5.73 13.69
N PRO A 53 18.98 -6.32 14.20
CA PRO A 53 18.90 -7.45 15.10
C PRO A 53 18.15 -7.09 16.39
N LEU A 54 17.59 -8.10 17.03
CA LEU A 54 17.00 -7.99 18.36
C LEU A 54 18.10 -7.86 19.40
N THR A 55 17.82 -7.20 20.54
CA THR A 55 18.71 -7.30 21.70
C THR A 55 18.82 -8.73 22.17
N LYS A 56 19.97 -9.15 22.70
CA LYS A 56 20.21 -10.53 23.16
C LYS A 56 19.10 -11.02 24.12
N ARG A 57 18.71 -10.20 25.09
CA ARG A 57 17.64 -10.53 26.04
C ARG A 57 16.30 -10.78 25.36
N TYR A 58 15.92 -9.94 24.42
CA TYR A 58 14.64 -10.10 23.71
C TYR A 58 14.67 -11.25 22.70
N ALA A 59 15.81 -11.53 22.10
CA ALA A 59 16.02 -12.67 21.24
C ALA A 59 15.75 -13.99 21.99
N ILE A 60 16.39 -14.15 23.18
CA ILE A 60 16.19 -15.31 24.06
C ILE A 60 14.72 -15.44 24.48
N TYR A 61 14.09 -14.32 24.88
CA TYR A 61 12.68 -14.30 25.26
C TYR A 61 11.76 -14.77 24.12
N LYS A 62 12.02 -14.34 22.87
CA LYS A 62 11.25 -14.80 21.70
C LYS A 62 11.45 -16.30 21.42
N THR A 63 12.69 -16.77 21.48
CA THR A 63 13.03 -18.17 21.22
C THR A 63 12.38 -19.09 22.26
N ARG A 64 12.41 -18.73 23.54
CA ARG A 64 11.72 -19.49 24.63
C ARG A 64 10.21 -19.60 24.39
N ARG A 65 9.61 -18.71 23.60
CA ARG A 65 8.20 -18.76 23.20
C ARG A 65 7.96 -19.43 21.84
N GLY A 66 8.93 -20.16 21.32
CA GLY A 66 8.83 -20.84 20.03
C GLY A 66 8.75 -19.86 18.83
N LYS A 67 9.20 -18.62 18.99
CA LYS A 67 9.17 -17.63 17.91
C LYS A 67 10.56 -17.44 17.29
N ARG A 68 10.59 -17.19 15.97
CA ARG A 68 11.85 -16.94 15.26
C ARG A 68 12.59 -15.75 15.85
N ASN A 69 13.90 -15.87 16.02
CA ASN A 69 14.80 -14.83 16.48
C ASN A 69 15.02 -13.78 15.37
N ARG A 70 13.97 -13.06 15.01
CA ARG A 70 13.98 -12.02 13.97
C ARG A 70 13.12 -10.84 14.40
N ARG A 71 13.51 -9.63 13.95
CA ARG A 71 12.69 -8.42 14.12
C ARG A 71 11.57 -8.36 13.06
N ASN A 72 10.59 -9.21 13.20
CA ASN A 72 9.44 -9.28 12.30
C ASN A 72 8.15 -8.74 12.93
N LEU A 73 8.24 -8.01 14.04
CA LEU A 73 7.12 -7.46 14.82
C LEU A 73 6.08 -8.51 15.25
N ARG A 74 6.43 -9.80 15.16
CA ARG A 74 5.52 -10.92 15.34
C ARG A 74 5.86 -11.72 16.61
N LEU A 75 5.58 -11.13 17.78
CA LEU A 75 5.61 -11.90 19.03
C LEU A 75 4.28 -12.68 19.20
N THR A 76 3.16 -11.97 19.08
CA THR A 76 1.80 -12.52 19.17
C THR A 76 1.06 -12.51 17.83
N GLY A 77 1.60 -11.88 16.79
CA GLY A 77 0.91 -11.64 15.52
C GLY A 77 0.00 -10.41 15.53
N ARG A 78 -0.58 -10.07 16.68
CA ARG A 78 -1.63 -9.04 16.83
C ARG A 78 -1.30 -7.68 16.21
N MET A 79 -0.03 -7.24 16.24
CA MET A 79 0.34 -5.94 15.69
C MET A 79 0.19 -5.91 14.16
N LEU A 80 0.61 -6.95 13.45
CA LEU A 80 0.46 -7.03 12.00
C LEU A 80 -0.99 -7.27 11.58
N GLU A 81 -1.73 -8.05 12.36
CA GLU A 81 -3.17 -8.29 12.14
C GLU A 81 -3.95 -6.98 12.25
N ASN A 82 -3.63 -6.15 13.26
CA ASN A 82 -4.27 -4.87 13.51
C ASN A 82 -3.82 -3.73 12.58
N PHE A 83 -2.81 -3.94 11.71
CA PHE A 83 -2.39 -2.95 10.73
C PHE A 83 -3.26 -3.07 9.47
N THR A 84 -4.17 -2.11 9.31
CA THR A 84 -5.19 -2.12 8.25
C THR A 84 -5.39 -0.73 7.64
N LEU A 85 -6.05 -0.67 6.50
CA LEU A 85 -6.58 0.59 5.96
C LEU A 85 -7.63 1.17 6.90
N ARG A 86 -7.56 2.47 7.16
CA ARG A 86 -8.47 3.19 8.06
C ARG A 86 -9.26 4.28 7.35
N THR A 87 -8.60 5.06 6.55
CA THR A 87 -9.21 6.16 5.81
C THR A 87 -8.82 6.03 4.36
N VAL A 88 -9.80 6.02 3.50
CA VAL A 88 -9.61 6.00 2.05
C VAL A 88 -10.47 7.11 1.45
N THR A 89 -9.85 7.93 0.63
CA THR A 89 -10.52 8.93 -0.20
C THR A 89 -10.17 8.65 -1.67
N GLU A 90 -10.64 9.45 -2.58
CA GLU A 90 -10.30 9.34 -4.02
C GLU A 90 -8.82 9.64 -4.31
N SER A 91 -8.11 10.28 -3.39
CA SER A 91 -6.70 10.67 -3.57
C SER A 91 -5.75 10.07 -2.54
N THR A 92 -6.26 9.56 -1.41
CA THR A 92 -5.41 9.08 -0.31
C THR A 92 -5.91 7.77 0.27
N ALA A 93 -4.96 6.91 0.64
CA ALA A 93 -5.22 5.69 1.41
C ALA A 93 -4.29 5.68 2.63
N LYS A 94 -4.86 5.75 3.83
CA LYS A 94 -4.11 5.77 5.09
C LYS A 94 -4.28 4.43 5.81
N ALA A 95 -3.17 3.82 6.21
CA ALA A 95 -3.14 2.63 7.02
C ALA A 95 -2.65 2.94 8.44
N SER A 96 -3.23 2.30 9.43
CA SER A 96 -2.82 2.44 10.82
C SER A 96 -3.16 1.22 11.66
N LEU A 97 -2.63 1.16 12.88
CA LEU A 97 -3.00 0.16 13.86
C LEU A 97 -4.35 0.52 14.50
N THR A 98 -5.27 -0.42 14.55
CA THR A 98 -6.62 -0.22 15.09
C THR A 98 -6.63 -0.20 16.63
N SER A 99 -5.89 -1.10 17.27
CA SER A 99 -5.83 -1.23 18.71
C SER A 99 -4.89 -0.18 19.35
N ARG A 100 -5.36 0.46 20.45
CA ARG A 100 -4.54 1.40 21.23
C ARG A 100 -3.25 0.74 21.77
N LYS A 101 -3.35 -0.50 22.28
CA LYS A 101 -2.19 -1.25 22.79
C LYS A 101 -1.16 -1.51 21.69
N GLU A 102 -1.62 -1.87 20.50
CA GLU A 102 -0.73 -2.14 19.37
C GLU A 102 -0.13 -0.84 18.80
N ARG A 103 -0.85 0.29 18.85
CA ARG A 103 -0.30 1.61 18.47
C ARG A 103 0.89 2.00 19.35
N ILE A 104 0.80 1.82 20.68
CA ILE A 104 1.91 2.12 21.59
C ILE A 104 3.13 1.27 21.26
N LYS A 105 2.95 -0.04 21.03
CA LYS A 105 4.03 -0.95 20.62
C LYS A 105 4.60 -0.57 19.24
N GLY A 106 3.72 -0.24 18.31
CA GLY A 106 4.12 0.19 16.96
C GLY A 106 4.97 1.45 17.01
N TRP A 107 4.58 2.44 17.80
CA TRP A 107 5.33 3.67 18.00
C TRP A 107 6.72 3.44 18.65
N ALA A 108 6.79 2.58 19.66
CA ALA A 108 8.07 2.21 20.27
C ALA A 108 9.01 1.52 19.27
N ASN A 109 8.48 0.63 18.43
CA ASN A 109 9.26 -0.01 17.36
C ASN A 109 9.69 0.98 16.28
N GLN A 110 8.84 1.95 15.94
CA GLN A 110 9.12 2.99 14.94
C GLN A 110 10.35 3.84 15.32
N LYS A 111 10.57 4.09 16.63
CA LYS A 111 11.75 4.79 17.13
C LYS A 111 13.04 4.00 16.93
N ILE A 112 12.97 2.66 16.98
CA ILE A 112 14.15 1.80 16.82
C ILE A 112 14.49 1.62 15.34
N GLU A 113 13.47 1.37 14.54
CA GLU A 113 13.59 1.20 13.10
C GLU A 113 12.26 1.58 12.43
N PRO A 114 12.26 2.50 11.45
CA PRO A 114 11.06 2.91 10.75
C PRO A 114 10.41 1.72 10.03
N TRP A 115 9.29 1.24 10.53
CA TRP A 115 8.58 0.11 9.94
C TRP A 115 7.36 0.53 9.10
N VAL A 116 6.74 1.67 9.44
CA VAL A 116 5.62 2.26 8.69
C VAL A 116 6.16 3.12 7.54
N VAL A 117 6.96 2.52 6.68
CA VAL A 117 7.52 3.17 5.49
C VAL A 117 7.45 2.17 4.34
N LEU A 118 7.07 2.65 3.16
CA LEU A 118 7.12 1.84 1.95
C LEU A 118 8.58 1.70 1.50
N SER A 119 9.10 0.48 1.52
CA SER A 119 10.41 0.17 0.93
C SER A 119 10.38 0.31 -0.60
N PRO A 120 11.53 0.35 -1.28
CA PRO A 120 11.58 0.39 -2.74
C PRO A 120 10.75 -0.72 -3.41
N LYS A 121 10.78 -1.94 -2.89
CA LYS A 121 9.95 -3.06 -3.38
C LYS A 121 8.46 -2.83 -3.10
N ASN A 122 8.10 -2.33 -1.92
CA ASN A 122 6.72 -1.99 -1.62
C ASN A 122 6.20 -0.87 -2.52
N GLN A 123 7.01 0.15 -2.79
CA GLN A 123 6.67 1.22 -3.73
C GLN A 123 6.48 0.70 -5.16
N ALA A 124 7.32 -0.25 -5.61
CA ALA A 124 7.17 -0.88 -6.92
C ALA A 124 5.84 -1.64 -7.02
N ALA A 125 5.46 -2.42 -5.98
CA ALA A 125 4.18 -3.11 -5.92
C ALA A 125 2.98 -2.15 -5.94
N VAL A 126 3.06 -1.04 -5.20
CA VAL A 126 2.02 0.00 -5.21
C VAL A 126 1.94 0.69 -6.58
N ARG A 127 3.07 1.03 -7.20
CA ARG A 127 3.09 1.61 -8.56
C ARG A 127 2.46 0.67 -9.59
N GLU A 128 2.75 -0.62 -9.51
CA GLU A 128 2.17 -1.61 -10.41
C GLU A 128 0.65 -1.74 -10.20
N ALA A 129 0.18 -1.80 -8.95
CA ALA A 129 -1.24 -1.77 -8.65
C ALA A 129 -1.92 -0.49 -9.18
N THR A 130 -1.27 0.66 -9.03
CA THR A 130 -1.78 1.93 -9.55
C THR A 130 -1.90 1.91 -11.07
N ARG A 131 -0.91 1.36 -11.79
CA ARG A 131 -0.97 1.22 -13.25
C ARG A 131 -2.13 0.35 -13.70
N ARG A 132 -2.38 -0.78 -13.04
CA ARG A 132 -3.51 -1.68 -13.35
C ARG A 132 -4.85 -0.99 -13.13
N VAL A 133 -5.01 -0.35 -11.98
CA VAL A 133 -6.23 0.40 -11.65
C VAL A 133 -6.44 1.56 -12.62
N LEU A 134 -5.38 2.24 -13.05
CA LEU A 134 -5.46 3.30 -14.05
C LEU A 134 -5.92 2.77 -15.42
N ALA A 135 -5.43 1.61 -15.84
CA ALA A 135 -5.89 0.94 -17.06
C ALA A 135 -7.38 0.59 -16.98
N GLU A 136 -7.83 -0.03 -15.87
CA GLU A 136 -9.24 -0.32 -15.61
C GLU A 136 -10.11 0.95 -15.64
N ALA A 137 -9.64 2.05 -15.05
CA ALA A 137 -10.35 3.34 -15.03
C ALA A 137 -10.49 3.92 -16.45
N LYS A 138 -9.45 3.81 -17.26
CA LYS A 138 -9.48 4.23 -18.67
C LYS A 138 -10.51 3.43 -19.48
N ASP A 139 -10.52 2.12 -19.31
CA ASP A 139 -11.46 1.25 -20.02
C ASP A 139 -12.91 1.54 -19.63
N ARG A 140 -13.19 1.78 -18.34
CA ARG A 140 -14.50 2.24 -17.87
C ARG A 140 -14.96 3.52 -18.55
N LEU A 141 -14.10 4.52 -18.66
CA LEU A 141 -14.44 5.78 -19.33
C LEU A 141 -14.74 5.60 -20.82
N LEU A 142 -14.02 4.71 -21.50
CA LEU A 142 -14.28 4.41 -22.90
C LEU A 142 -15.65 3.76 -23.09
N VAL A 143 -16.01 2.82 -22.23
CA VAL A 143 -17.32 2.14 -22.25
C VAL A 143 -18.44 3.14 -21.93
N GLU A 144 -18.33 3.97 -20.93
CA GLU A 144 -19.33 4.98 -20.56
C GLU A 144 -19.57 5.97 -21.71
N ARG A 145 -18.52 6.38 -22.41
CA ARG A 145 -18.66 7.25 -23.60
C ARG A 145 -19.33 6.54 -24.77
N TRP A 146 -19.03 5.26 -24.97
CA TRP A 146 -19.64 4.50 -26.05
C TRP A 146 -21.14 4.26 -25.81
N LEU A 147 -21.52 4.00 -24.57
CA LEU A 147 -22.93 3.82 -24.18
C LEU A 147 -23.69 5.16 -24.15
N GLY A 148 -23.07 6.24 -23.64
CA GLY A 148 -23.67 7.58 -23.60
C GLY A 148 -23.84 8.23 -24.99
N GLY A 149 -23.04 7.82 -25.98
CA GLY A 149 -23.16 8.29 -27.36
C GLY A 149 -24.28 7.63 -28.19
N ARG A 150 -25.04 6.70 -27.62
CA ARG A 150 -26.18 6.04 -28.27
C ARG A 150 -27.54 6.65 -27.90
N GLN A 151 -27.58 7.69 -27.13
CA GLN A 151 -28.82 8.44 -26.88
C GLN A 151 -28.93 9.61 -27.87
N ILE A 152 -29.22 9.29 -29.12
CA ILE A 152 -29.84 10.22 -30.09
C ILE A 152 -30.85 9.40 -30.89
#